data_310595fca483ddc791c134d713ef6be8
#
_entry.id   310595fca483ddc791c134d713ef6be8
#
_cell.length_a   1.000
_cell.length_b   1.000
_cell.length_c   1.000
_cell.angle_alpha   90.00
_cell.angle_beta   90.00
_cell.angle_gamma   90.00
#
_symmetry.space_group_name_H-M   'P 1'
#
loop_
_entity.id
_entity.type
_entity.pdbx_description
1 polymer ?
#
loop_
_entity_poly.entity_id
_entity_poly.type
_entity_poly.pdbx_seq_one_letter_code
_entity_poly.pdbx_strand_id
1 'polypeptide(L)'
;MTAVAIALLASDFITKQIALTHFSGTDPTSTLGGLLKFTLVFNSGGAFSIGEGETWFFTTVKMLVIVVMLVVSPRIRTPLWAVSFGLVIAGAAGNLIDRLFRDPAPWEGRVVDWIQLPHWPVFNLADCGVVCGSALVMWASMRGIRLDGTRATEEPAEPGTTERTAEAKNQ
;
A
#
# COMPACT_ATOMS: atom_id res chain seq x y z
N MET A 1 13.59 0.56 6.38
CA MET A 1 12.83 0.13 5.22
C MET A 1 12.92 -1.38 5.03
N THR A 2 14.09 -1.92 4.70
CA THR A 2 14.28 -3.36 4.36
C THR A 2 13.76 -4.33 5.43
N ALA A 3 14.06 -4.09 6.70
CA ALA A 3 13.59 -4.97 7.79
C ALA A 3 12.05 -5.01 7.88
N VAL A 4 11.38 -3.87 7.74
CA VAL A 4 9.90 -3.79 7.72
C VAL A 4 9.35 -4.52 6.50
N ALA A 5 9.97 -4.32 5.34
CA ALA A 5 9.54 -4.99 4.11
C ALA A 5 9.68 -6.51 4.19
N ILE A 6 10.82 -7.01 4.69
CA ILE A 6 11.04 -8.45 4.88
C ILE A 6 10.04 -9.03 5.89
N ALA A 7 9.83 -8.36 7.02
CA ALA A 7 8.92 -8.84 8.06
C ALA A 7 7.48 -8.96 7.53
N LEU A 8 6.96 -7.93 6.85
CA LEU A 8 5.62 -7.96 6.30
C LEU A 8 5.49 -9.01 5.19
N LEU A 9 6.45 -9.07 4.26
CA LEU A 9 6.43 -10.01 3.15
C LEU A 9 6.46 -11.46 3.64
N ALA A 10 7.32 -11.76 4.62
CA ALA A 10 7.37 -13.08 5.24
C ALA A 10 6.07 -13.43 5.97
N SER A 11 5.50 -12.47 6.73
CA SER A 11 4.22 -12.67 7.43
C SER A 11 3.08 -12.90 6.45
N ASP A 12 2.99 -12.12 5.37
CA ASP A 12 1.98 -12.30 4.33
C ASP A 12 2.09 -13.67 3.67
N PHE A 13 3.31 -14.06 3.27
CA PHE A 13 3.55 -15.37 2.68
C PHE A 13 3.15 -16.52 3.62
N ILE A 14 3.60 -16.48 4.88
CA ILE A 14 3.30 -17.51 5.87
C ILE A 14 1.79 -17.61 6.12
N THR A 15 1.12 -16.49 6.34
CA THR A 15 -0.33 -16.48 6.62
C THR A 15 -1.16 -16.92 5.44
N LYS A 16 -0.75 -16.61 4.20
CA LYS A 16 -1.37 -17.14 2.99
C LYS A 16 -1.20 -18.66 2.88
N GLN A 17 -0.02 -19.22 3.23
CA GLN A 17 0.17 -20.68 3.25
C GLN A 17 -0.72 -21.35 4.31
N ILE A 18 -0.82 -20.74 5.50
CA ILE A 18 -1.74 -21.23 6.55
C ILE A 18 -3.19 -21.19 6.05
N ALA A 19 -3.61 -20.11 5.40
CA ALA A 19 -4.96 -19.99 4.87
C ALA A 19 -5.25 -21.05 3.81
N LEU A 20 -4.33 -21.32 2.90
CA LEU A 20 -4.44 -22.35 1.89
C LEU A 20 -4.58 -23.76 2.47
N THR A 21 -3.90 -24.05 3.58
CA THR A 21 -3.94 -25.38 4.20
C THR A 21 -5.17 -25.58 5.10
N HIS A 22 -5.66 -24.54 5.76
CA HIS A 22 -6.69 -24.66 6.78
C HIS A 22 -8.10 -24.29 6.29
N PHE A 23 -8.20 -23.38 5.31
CA PHE A 23 -9.51 -22.88 4.85
C PHE A 23 -9.91 -23.40 3.47
N SER A 24 -9.08 -24.25 2.84
CA SER A 24 -9.44 -24.86 1.55
C SER A 24 -10.57 -25.88 1.71
N GLY A 25 -11.67 -25.65 1.02
CA GLY A 25 -12.83 -26.55 1.04
C GLY A 25 -13.61 -26.55 2.37
N THR A 26 -13.40 -25.58 3.24
CA THR A 26 -14.12 -25.45 4.52
C THR A 26 -15.08 -24.25 4.50
N ASP A 27 -16.11 -24.31 5.33
CA ASP A 27 -16.99 -23.18 5.55
C ASP A 27 -16.23 -22.04 6.28
N PRO A 28 -16.62 -20.77 6.03
CA PRO A 28 -16.01 -19.63 6.70
C PRO A 28 -16.10 -19.73 8.23
N THR A 29 -14.97 -19.62 8.92
CA THR A 29 -14.90 -19.65 10.38
C THR A 29 -15.09 -18.25 10.94
N SER A 30 -16.14 -18.04 11.72
CA SER A 30 -16.43 -16.77 12.39
C SER A 30 -15.83 -16.71 13.78
N THR A 31 -15.20 -15.59 14.13
CA THR A 31 -14.64 -15.28 15.46
C THR A 31 -15.09 -13.91 15.94
N LEU A 32 -14.83 -13.59 17.21
CA LEU A 32 -15.17 -12.29 17.82
C LEU A 32 -16.65 -11.89 17.60
N GLY A 33 -17.59 -12.84 17.80
CA GLY A 33 -19.00 -12.56 17.62
C GLY A 33 -19.43 -12.27 16.17
N GLY A 34 -18.67 -12.75 15.17
CA GLY A 34 -18.95 -12.53 13.76
C GLY A 34 -18.26 -11.29 13.15
N LEU A 35 -17.51 -10.53 13.96
CA LEU A 35 -16.78 -9.35 13.49
C LEU A 35 -15.59 -9.73 12.59
N LEU A 36 -14.97 -10.89 12.84
CA LEU A 36 -13.86 -11.38 12.04
C LEU A 36 -14.22 -12.77 11.52
N LYS A 37 -14.11 -12.93 10.21
CA LYS A 37 -14.27 -14.22 9.53
C LYS A 37 -13.00 -14.59 8.82
N PHE A 38 -12.67 -15.86 8.86
CA PHE A 38 -11.60 -16.47 8.07
C PHE A 38 -12.23 -17.30 6.96
N THR A 39 -11.89 -16.97 5.74
CA THR A 39 -12.38 -17.64 4.53
C THR A 39 -11.27 -17.64 3.49
N LEU A 40 -11.40 -18.41 2.43
CA LEU A 40 -10.41 -18.45 1.37
C LEU A 40 -11.04 -17.98 0.06
N VAL A 41 -10.48 -16.92 -0.50
CA VAL A 41 -10.90 -16.36 -1.78
C VAL A 41 -9.69 -16.19 -2.69
N PHE A 42 -9.81 -16.58 -3.95
CA PHE A 42 -8.81 -16.35 -4.98
C PHE A 42 -9.21 -15.14 -5.83
N ASN A 43 -8.56 -14.02 -5.59
CA ASN A 43 -8.89 -12.74 -6.21
C ASN A 43 -8.13 -12.55 -7.53
N SER A 44 -8.85 -12.51 -8.64
CA SER A 44 -8.32 -12.25 -9.99
C SER A 44 -8.35 -10.77 -10.38
N GLY A 45 -9.11 -9.93 -9.66
CA GLY A 45 -9.27 -8.52 -9.93
C GLY A 45 -8.43 -7.59 -9.04
N GLY A 46 -8.83 -6.33 -9.00
CA GLY A 46 -8.35 -5.35 -8.04
C GLY A 46 -9.14 -5.39 -6.73
N ALA A 47 -9.06 -4.31 -5.94
CA ALA A 47 -9.90 -4.13 -4.77
C ALA A 47 -11.39 -4.20 -5.17
N PHE A 48 -12.22 -4.83 -4.32
CA PHE A 48 -13.66 -5.04 -4.57
C PHE A 48 -13.98 -5.84 -5.83
N SER A 49 -13.07 -6.72 -6.28
CA SER A 49 -13.20 -7.51 -7.52
C SER A 49 -13.43 -6.65 -8.78
N ILE A 50 -13.03 -5.36 -8.73
CA ILE A 50 -13.11 -4.49 -9.90
C ILE A 50 -12.10 -4.97 -10.95
N GLY A 51 -12.55 -5.10 -12.20
CA GLY A 51 -11.72 -5.54 -13.32
C GLY A 51 -11.42 -7.04 -13.28
N GLU A 52 -12.38 -7.88 -12.92
CA GLU A 52 -12.26 -9.32 -13.08
C GLU A 52 -11.90 -9.67 -14.54
N GLY A 53 -10.83 -10.47 -14.72
CA GLY A 53 -10.27 -10.78 -16.03
C GLY A 53 -9.12 -9.87 -16.49
N GLU A 54 -8.95 -8.67 -15.89
CA GLU A 54 -7.86 -7.74 -16.23
C GLU A 54 -6.66 -7.88 -15.26
N THR A 55 -6.36 -9.10 -14.86
CA THR A 55 -5.31 -9.42 -13.86
C THR A 55 -3.95 -8.85 -14.25
N TRP A 56 -3.61 -8.92 -15.54
CA TRP A 56 -2.35 -8.40 -16.09
C TRP A 56 -2.17 -6.90 -15.86
N PHE A 57 -3.26 -6.12 -15.95
CA PHE A 57 -3.22 -4.69 -15.70
C PHE A 57 -2.84 -4.38 -14.24
N PHE A 58 -3.51 -5.03 -13.28
CA PHE A 58 -3.20 -4.86 -11.86
C PHE A 58 -1.79 -5.33 -11.50
N THR A 59 -1.33 -6.40 -12.15
CA THR A 59 0.03 -6.91 -12.00
C THR A 59 1.06 -5.87 -12.46
N THR A 60 0.84 -5.29 -13.64
CA THR A 60 1.71 -4.26 -14.21
C THR A 60 1.75 -3.00 -13.36
N VAL A 61 0.58 -2.52 -12.89
CA VAL A 61 0.49 -1.34 -12.01
C VAL A 61 1.25 -1.57 -10.70
N LYS A 62 1.07 -2.72 -10.04
CA LYS A 62 1.81 -3.06 -8.80
C LYS A 62 3.32 -3.10 -9.04
N MET A 63 3.76 -3.68 -10.14
CA MET A 63 5.18 -3.69 -10.51
C MET A 63 5.72 -2.27 -10.71
N LEU A 64 4.99 -1.42 -11.43
CA LEU A 64 5.38 -0.03 -11.64
C LEU A 64 5.50 0.73 -10.31
N VAL A 65 4.54 0.57 -9.41
CA VAL A 65 4.59 1.19 -8.07
C VAL A 65 5.85 0.76 -7.31
N ILE A 66 6.16 -0.54 -7.29
CA ILE A 66 7.37 -1.05 -6.65
C ILE A 66 8.62 -0.42 -7.25
N VAL A 67 8.74 -0.40 -8.58
CA VAL A 67 9.91 0.17 -9.27
C VAL A 67 10.06 1.65 -8.94
N VAL A 68 9.00 2.44 -9.04
CA VAL A 68 9.04 3.87 -8.71
C VAL A 68 9.47 4.09 -7.25
N MET A 69 8.90 3.33 -6.32
CA MET A 69 9.26 3.47 -4.90
C MET A 69 10.70 3.06 -4.63
N LEU A 70 11.21 2.02 -5.29
CA LEU A 70 12.61 1.61 -5.17
C LEU A 70 13.56 2.68 -5.74
N VAL A 71 13.24 3.30 -6.89
CA VAL A 71 14.02 4.39 -7.48
C VAL A 71 14.05 5.62 -6.57
N VAL A 72 12.96 5.90 -5.88
CA VAL A 72 12.87 7.03 -4.94
C VAL A 72 13.52 6.72 -3.57
N SER A 73 13.57 5.45 -3.17
CA SER A 73 13.99 5.02 -1.83
C SER A 73 15.39 5.50 -1.37
N PRO A 74 16.40 5.69 -2.25
CA PRO A 74 17.69 6.24 -1.83
C PRO A 74 17.63 7.66 -1.25
N ARG A 75 16.54 8.41 -1.51
CA ARG A 75 16.32 9.76 -0.97
C ARG A 75 15.76 9.76 0.45
N ILE A 76 15.35 8.60 0.96
CA ILE A 76 14.73 8.48 2.30
C ILE A 76 15.80 8.59 3.38
N ARG A 77 15.61 9.56 4.28
CA ARG A 77 16.50 9.81 5.43
C ARG A 77 15.77 9.71 6.78
N THR A 78 14.44 9.50 6.79
CA THR A 78 13.65 9.44 8.01
C THR A 78 13.07 8.07 8.27
N PRO A 79 12.95 7.65 9.55
CA PRO A 79 12.30 6.38 9.90
C PRO A 79 10.85 6.30 9.43
N LEU A 80 10.10 7.40 9.48
CA LEU A 80 8.71 7.45 9.06
C LEU A 80 8.55 7.08 7.59
N TRP A 81 9.29 7.73 6.69
CA TRP A 81 9.28 7.41 5.27
C TRP A 81 9.82 6.00 4.99
N ALA A 82 10.85 5.57 5.74
CA ALA A 82 11.40 4.23 5.60
C ALA A 82 10.38 3.14 5.98
N VAL A 83 9.60 3.33 7.04
CA VAL A 83 8.52 2.41 7.42
C VAL A 83 7.40 2.44 6.39
N SER A 84 6.94 3.62 5.99
CA SER A 84 5.86 3.79 5.00
C SER A 84 6.19 3.08 3.68
N PHE A 85 7.38 3.34 3.12
CA PHE A 85 7.82 2.71 1.89
C PHE A 85 8.02 1.19 2.05
N GLY A 86 8.57 0.76 3.19
CA GLY A 86 8.73 -0.66 3.50
C GLY A 86 7.40 -1.40 3.49
N LEU A 87 6.35 -0.82 4.08
CA LEU A 87 5.00 -1.40 4.10
C LEU A 87 4.37 -1.45 2.71
N VAL A 88 4.41 -0.35 1.94
CA VAL A 88 3.82 -0.31 0.60
C VAL A 88 4.53 -1.26 -0.36
N ILE A 89 5.87 -1.24 -0.37
CA ILE A 89 6.66 -2.12 -1.24
C ILE A 89 6.38 -3.59 -0.91
N ALA A 90 6.40 -3.96 0.38
CA ALA A 90 6.16 -5.35 0.79
C ALA A 90 4.73 -5.79 0.49
N GLY A 91 3.73 -4.94 0.75
CA GLY A 91 2.34 -5.24 0.43
C GLY A 91 2.10 -5.38 -1.07
N ALA A 92 2.66 -4.49 -1.88
CA ALA A 92 2.58 -4.62 -3.33
C ALA A 92 3.31 -5.89 -3.82
N ALA A 93 4.49 -6.19 -3.26
CA ALA A 93 5.29 -7.37 -3.63
C ALA A 93 4.64 -8.69 -3.21
N GLY A 94 4.00 -8.77 -2.02
CA GLY A 94 3.28 -9.97 -1.58
C GLY A 94 2.17 -10.38 -2.54
N ASN A 95 1.37 -9.41 -2.96
CA ASN A 95 0.33 -9.65 -3.96
C ASN A 95 0.90 -9.85 -5.38
N LEU A 96 2.03 -9.23 -5.72
CA LEU A 96 2.69 -9.44 -6.99
C LEU A 96 3.28 -10.86 -7.10
N ILE A 97 3.83 -11.42 -6.01
CA ILE A 97 4.31 -12.80 -5.97
C ILE A 97 3.17 -13.77 -6.29
N ASP A 98 2.00 -13.60 -5.70
CA ASP A 98 0.84 -14.44 -6.01
C ASP A 98 0.49 -14.36 -7.50
N ARG A 99 0.49 -13.16 -8.08
CA ARG A 99 0.16 -12.95 -9.50
C ARG A 99 1.19 -13.52 -10.48
N LEU A 100 2.45 -13.59 -10.08
CA LEU A 100 3.52 -14.11 -10.93
C LEU A 100 3.70 -15.62 -10.83
N PHE A 101 3.37 -16.23 -9.66
CA PHE A 101 3.76 -17.60 -9.35
C PHE A 101 2.60 -18.54 -9.01
N ARG A 102 1.34 -18.05 -8.93
CA ARG A 102 0.17 -18.89 -8.74
C ARG A 102 -0.62 -19.10 -10.05
N ASP A 103 -1.50 -20.08 -10.01
CA ASP A 103 -2.41 -20.37 -11.12
C ASP A 103 -3.32 -19.17 -11.47
N PRO A 104 -3.76 -19.05 -12.75
CA PRO A 104 -3.64 -20.03 -13.84
C PRO A 104 -2.33 -19.89 -14.64
N ALA A 105 -1.66 -18.74 -14.63
CA ALA A 105 -0.45 -18.50 -15.41
C ALA A 105 0.35 -17.30 -14.83
N PRO A 106 1.63 -17.17 -15.14
CA PRO A 106 2.38 -15.95 -14.80
C PRO A 106 1.66 -14.70 -15.31
N TRP A 107 1.62 -13.64 -14.48
CA TRP A 107 0.89 -12.38 -14.68
C TRP A 107 -0.64 -12.45 -14.49
N GLU A 108 -1.22 -13.64 -14.52
CA GLU A 108 -2.66 -13.90 -14.37
C GLU A 108 -3.00 -14.63 -13.06
N GLY A 109 -2.00 -14.90 -12.24
CA GLY A 109 -2.17 -15.58 -10.96
C GLY A 109 -3.15 -14.86 -10.04
N ARG A 110 -3.85 -15.63 -9.22
CA ARG A 110 -4.85 -15.11 -8.29
C ARG A 110 -4.23 -14.84 -6.94
N VAL A 111 -4.59 -13.71 -6.35
CA VAL A 111 -4.15 -13.34 -5.00
C VAL A 111 -4.94 -14.14 -3.98
N VAL A 112 -4.26 -14.64 -2.94
CA VAL A 112 -4.87 -15.34 -1.82
C VAL A 112 -5.35 -14.34 -0.79
N ASP A 113 -6.68 -14.18 -0.67
CA ASP A 113 -7.35 -13.35 0.33
C ASP A 113 -8.04 -14.26 1.35
N TRP A 114 -7.96 -13.91 2.65
CA TRP A 114 -8.43 -14.83 3.68
C TRP A 114 -9.01 -14.15 4.94
N ILE A 115 -8.94 -12.83 5.06
CA ILE A 115 -9.48 -12.04 6.17
C ILE A 115 -10.74 -11.33 5.70
N GLN A 116 -11.85 -11.48 6.41
CA GLN A 116 -13.10 -10.81 6.09
C GLN A 116 -13.68 -10.08 7.29
N LEU A 117 -14.00 -8.81 7.10
CA LEU A 117 -14.79 -7.99 8.03
C LEU A 117 -16.23 -7.86 7.51
N PRO A 118 -17.23 -7.55 8.37
CA PRO A 118 -18.60 -7.31 7.94
C PRO A 118 -18.67 -6.21 6.89
N HIS A 119 -19.39 -6.46 5.82
CA HIS A 119 -19.57 -5.49 4.71
C HIS A 119 -18.27 -5.03 4.04
N TRP A 120 -17.17 -5.78 4.20
CA TRP A 120 -15.87 -5.49 3.60
C TRP A 120 -15.43 -6.65 2.71
N PRO A 121 -14.74 -6.37 1.58
CA PRO A 121 -14.14 -7.42 0.76
C PRO A 121 -13.18 -8.28 1.58
N VAL A 122 -12.97 -9.53 1.16
CA VAL A 122 -11.91 -10.37 1.71
C VAL A 122 -10.57 -9.79 1.30
N PHE A 123 -9.61 -9.75 2.22
CA PHE A 123 -8.29 -9.16 2.04
C PHE A 123 -7.20 -10.01 2.73
N ASN A 124 -5.94 -9.58 2.65
CA ASN A 124 -4.78 -10.24 3.24
C ASN A 124 -3.85 -9.25 3.96
N LEU A 125 -2.73 -9.73 4.52
CA LEU A 125 -1.77 -8.86 5.22
C LEU A 125 -1.01 -7.91 4.28
N ALA A 126 -0.79 -8.31 3.03
CA ALA A 126 -0.18 -7.42 2.04
C ALA A 126 -1.04 -6.18 1.79
N ASP A 127 -2.37 -6.34 1.73
CA ASP A 127 -3.31 -5.21 1.59
C ASP A 127 -3.27 -4.29 2.81
N CYS A 128 -3.20 -4.86 4.03
CA CYS A 128 -2.97 -4.08 5.25
C CYS A 128 -1.70 -3.24 5.15
N GLY A 129 -0.62 -3.82 4.62
CA GLY A 129 0.63 -3.12 4.40
C GLY A 129 0.49 -1.93 3.43
N VAL A 130 -0.19 -2.14 2.30
CA VAL A 130 -0.46 -1.06 1.34
C VAL A 130 -1.28 0.05 1.98
N VAL A 131 -2.37 -0.28 2.67
CA VAL A 131 -3.26 0.70 3.30
C VAL A 131 -2.55 1.48 4.40
N CYS A 132 -1.91 0.78 5.35
CA CYS A 132 -1.20 1.43 6.45
C CYS A 132 0.00 2.26 5.94
N GLY A 133 0.76 1.73 5.00
CA GLY A 133 1.90 2.42 4.41
C GLY A 133 1.47 3.69 3.66
N SER A 134 0.40 3.62 2.87
CA SER A 134 -0.17 4.78 2.16
C SER A 134 -0.74 5.82 3.12
N ALA A 135 -1.39 5.41 4.19
CA ALA A 135 -1.86 6.31 5.23
C ALA A 135 -0.69 7.06 5.90
N LEU A 136 0.42 6.37 6.17
CA LEU A 136 1.64 7.00 6.72
C LEU A 136 2.30 7.96 5.73
N VAL A 137 2.34 7.63 4.43
CA VAL A 137 2.81 8.54 3.36
C VAL A 137 1.97 9.81 3.36
N MET A 138 0.65 9.66 3.36
CA MET A 138 -0.28 10.78 3.36
C MET A 138 -0.11 11.65 4.63
N TRP A 139 -0.01 11.01 5.80
CA TRP A 139 0.22 11.72 7.06
C TRP A 139 1.55 12.47 7.09
N ALA A 140 2.65 11.87 6.62
CA ALA A 140 3.95 12.53 6.52
C ALA A 140 3.89 13.75 5.59
N SER A 141 3.22 13.61 4.44
CA SER A 141 3.03 14.69 3.47
C SER A 141 2.20 15.85 4.04
N MET A 142 1.10 15.54 4.73
CA MET A 142 0.26 16.55 5.40
C MET A 142 1.01 17.30 6.52
N ARG A 143 1.98 16.65 7.16
CA ARG A 143 2.85 17.26 8.18
C ARG A 143 4.04 18.02 7.58
N GLY A 144 4.12 18.14 6.26
CA GLY A 144 5.21 18.81 5.56
C GLY A 144 6.57 18.13 5.71
N ILE A 145 6.60 16.86 6.12
CA ILE A 145 7.85 16.11 6.30
C ILE A 145 8.34 15.63 4.94
N ARG A 146 9.47 16.12 4.47
CA ARG A 146 10.11 15.67 3.23
C ARG A 146 10.83 14.34 3.43
N LEU A 147 11.16 13.66 2.32
CA LEU A 147 11.88 12.38 2.33
C LEU A 147 13.22 12.44 3.06
N ASP A 148 13.92 13.57 2.94
CA ASP A 148 15.20 13.83 3.59
C ASP A 148 15.09 14.20 5.08
N GLY A 149 13.87 14.37 5.59
CA GLY A 149 13.58 14.74 6.97
C GLY A 149 13.47 16.23 7.22
N THR A 150 13.71 17.06 6.24
CA THR A 150 13.43 18.49 6.35
C THR A 150 11.91 18.72 6.39
N ARG A 151 11.49 19.84 7.00
CA ARG A 151 10.09 20.26 6.91
C ARG A 151 9.97 21.31 5.81
N ALA A 152 8.88 21.27 5.06
CA ALA A 152 8.50 22.36 4.21
C ALA A 152 8.24 23.57 5.13
N THR A 153 9.20 24.48 5.19
CA THR A 153 9.00 25.79 5.80
C THR A 153 7.97 26.51 4.91
N GLU A 154 6.98 27.12 5.50
CA GLU A 154 6.16 28.09 4.75
C GLU A 154 7.16 29.09 4.17
N GLU A 155 7.18 29.20 2.85
CA GLU A 155 8.02 30.19 2.16
C GLU A 155 7.57 31.56 2.70
N PRO A 156 8.47 32.37 3.29
CA PRO A 156 8.06 33.67 3.78
C PRO A 156 7.44 34.40 2.59
N ALA A 157 6.21 34.90 2.76
CA ALA A 157 5.58 35.75 1.75
C ALA A 157 6.60 36.80 1.34
N GLU A 158 6.96 36.86 0.05
CA GLU A 158 7.91 37.85 -0.47
C GLU A 158 7.51 39.24 0.01
N PRO A 159 8.39 39.98 0.69
CA PRO A 159 8.12 41.36 1.08
C PRO A 159 8.31 42.26 -0.13
N GLY A 160 7.34 42.25 -1.05
CA GLY A 160 7.52 42.94 -2.32
C GLY A 160 6.30 43.56 -2.99
N THR A 161 5.13 43.55 -2.36
CA THR A 161 3.95 44.09 -3.05
C THR A 161 3.34 45.33 -2.36
N THR A 162 3.85 45.72 -1.21
CA THR A 162 3.24 46.84 -0.45
C THR A 162 3.88 48.21 -0.77
N GLU A 163 5.07 48.25 -1.37
CA GLU A 163 5.73 49.55 -1.68
C GLU A 163 5.25 50.17 -3.01
N ARG A 164 4.79 49.39 -3.98
CA ARG A 164 4.29 49.90 -5.27
C ARG A 164 2.96 50.67 -5.19
N THR A 165 2.18 50.44 -4.15
CA THR A 165 0.85 51.09 -4.02
C THR A 165 0.98 52.45 -3.28
N ALA A 166 2.08 52.72 -2.57
CA ALA A 166 2.28 53.97 -1.89
C ALA A 166 2.88 55.06 -2.81
N GLU A 167 3.66 54.72 -3.82
CA GLU A 167 4.21 55.67 -4.78
C GLU A 167 3.19 56.17 -5.83
N ALA A 168 2.16 55.37 -6.15
CA ALA A 168 1.12 55.75 -7.11
C ALA A 168 0.06 56.71 -6.56
N LYS A 169 0.08 57.05 -5.27
CA LYS A 169 -0.86 58.00 -4.63
C LYS A 169 -0.28 59.36 -4.39
N ASN A 170 0.97 59.63 -4.73
CA ASN A 170 1.67 60.93 -4.50
C ASN A 170 2.11 61.60 -5.83
N GLN A 171 1.51 61.27 -6.98
CA GLN A 171 1.66 62.05 -8.22
C GLN A 171 0.36 62.66 -8.66
#